data_9ca774ad31dc012dc64ee573badc76fa
#
_entry.id   9ca774ad31dc012dc64ee573badc76fa
#
_cell.length_a   1.000
_cell.length_b   1.000
_cell.length_c   1.000
_cell.angle_alpha   90.00
_cell.angle_beta   90.00
_cell.angle_gamma   90.00
#
_symmetry.space_group_name_H-M   'P 1'
#
loop_
_entity.id
_entity.type
_entity.pdbx_description
1 polymer ?
#
loop_
_entity_poly.entity_id
_entity_poly.type
_entity_poly.pdbx_seq_one_letter_code
_entity_poly.pdbx_strand_id
1 'polypeptide(L)'
;KEVGNTTEKGHATLHEALTAAFAEKANEISAIVKAGGVQSSSLKVVVKTVDAMSVASTIAAGSTQVSITQNTGIISPIRKRELTYLAQVSVGNIGTNRAMWIEETDEEGTPVMLAEGAAKTQLDVQYVEQTMAVKKIAVYGKVTTELMADIPQLISYIQNNLMRRMDIVLESQLFSGNGVGDNLKGLETYATAFAAGALANTITFANELDVIEAVALQVKTAFGIPNAMFVHPSTMAAIKLIKDSTGRPVWKDYVTIDGSLNVSGMRLIETTAVTAGNFVGGDLSVVNVLMRSELGVTIGLDGNDFTQNKKTMLLEKRLVQFVSGNDTALIVDGDFATAKAALLLV
;
A
#
# COMPACT_ATOMS: atom_id res chain seq x y z
N LYS A 1 65.74 -9.84 -27.71
CA LYS A 1 64.56 -10.75 -27.92
C LYS A 1 63.39 -9.88 -28.29
N GLU A 2 63.13 -9.86 -29.60
CA GLU A 2 61.99 -9.11 -30.19
C GLU A 2 60.69 -9.69 -29.70
N VAL A 3 59.84 -8.82 -29.18
CA VAL A 3 58.41 -9.09 -28.94
C VAL A 3 57.71 -8.88 -30.27
N GLY A 4 57.38 -9.99 -30.95
CA GLY A 4 56.63 -9.96 -32.20
C GLY A 4 55.24 -9.34 -31.97
N ASN A 5 55.03 -8.18 -32.58
CA ASN A 5 53.76 -7.52 -32.68
C ASN A 5 52.88 -8.28 -33.69
N THR A 6 52.13 -9.27 -33.23
CA THR A 6 51.08 -9.89 -34.04
C THR A 6 49.90 -8.93 -34.13
N THR A 7 49.80 -8.20 -35.23
CA THR A 7 48.61 -7.45 -35.63
C THR A 7 47.40 -8.41 -35.68
N GLU A 8 46.57 -8.37 -34.68
CA GLU A 8 45.30 -9.12 -34.66
C GLU A 8 44.44 -8.60 -35.84
N LYS A 9 44.20 -9.45 -36.83
CA LYS A 9 43.27 -9.15 -37.93
C LYS A 9 41.86 -9.15 -37.39
N GLY A 10 41.19 -8.00 -37.42
CA GLY A 10 39.76 -7.88 -37.13
C GLY A 10 38.94 -8.59 -38.20
N HIS A 11 37.93 -9.32 -37.78
CA HIS A 11 36.98 -10.01 -38.67
C HIS A 11 35.73 -9.17 -38.87
N ALA A 12 35.30 -8.97 -40.11
CA ALA A 12 34.18 -8.12 -40.45
C ALA A 12 32.80 -8.73 -40.06
N THR A 13 32.73 -10.08 -39.99
CA THR A 13 31.49 -10.80 -39.65
C THR A 13 31.72 -11.91 -38.62
N LEU A 14 30.68 -12.29 -37.88
CA LEU A 14 30.72 -13.42 -36.96
C LEU A 14 31.11 -14.74 -37.67
N HIS A 15 30.67 -14.89 -38.91
CA HIS A 15 30.99 -16.07 -39.74
C HIS A 15 32.49 -16.17 -40.06
N GLU A 16 33.12 -15.05 -40.42
CA GLU A 16 34.58 -15.00 -40.65
C GLU A 16 35.37 -15.22 -39.39
N ALA A 17 34.92 -14.65 -38.25
CA ALA A 17 35.55 -14.85 -36.95
C ALA A 17 35.48 -16.33 -36.50
N LEU A 18 34.33 -16.98 -36.70
CA LEU A 18 34.13 -18.40 -36.40
C LEU A 18 34.95 -19.29 -37.32
N THR A 19 34.97 -19.05 -38.62
CA THR A 19 35.76 -19.85 -39.57
C THR A 19 37.24 -19.72 -39.30
N ALA A 20 37.73 -18.54 -38.95
CA ALA A 20 39.14 -18.33 -38.56
C ALA A 20 39.48 -19.04 -37.24
N ALA A 21 38.63 -18.96 -36.23
CA ALA A 21 38.80 -19.61 -34.95
C ALA A 21 38.76 -21.16 -35.06
N PHE A 22 37.92 -21.70 -35.93
CA PHE A 22 37.93 -23.14 -36.24
C PHE A 22 39.16 -23.57 -37.03
N ALA A 23 39.67 -22.75 -37.97
CA ALA A 23 40.88 -23.02 -38.71
C ALA A 23 42.10 -23.02 -37.80
N GLU A 24 42.21 -22.10 -36.86
CA GLU A 24 43.30 -22.05 -35.87
C GLU A 24 43.33 -23.29 -34.98
N LYS A 25 42.14 -23.80 -34.60
CA LYS A 25 42.00 -24.98 -33.76
C LYS A 25 41.82 -26.30 -34.52
N ALA A 26 42.03 -26.30 -35.83
CA ALA A 26 41.81 -27.47 -36.66
C ALA A 26 42.66 -28.70 -36.23
N ASN A 27 43.88 -28.48 -35.75
CA ASN A 27 44.75 -29.55 -35.26
C ASN A 27 44.24 -30.16 -33.95
N GLU A 28 43.70 -29.36 -33.03
CA GLU A 28 43.07 -29.82 -31.79
C GLU A 28 41.78 -30.61 -32.08
N ILE A 29 40.96 -30.12 -32.99
CA ILE A 29 39.73 -30.79 -33.45
C ILE A 29 40.08 -32.15 -34.11
N SER A 30 41.09 -32.20 -34.96
CA SER A 30 41.53 -33.47 -35.59
C SER A 30 42.10 -34.48 -34.59
N ALA A 31 42.76 -34.02 -33.54
CA ALA A 31 43.25 -34.88 -32.45
C ALA A 31 42.11 -35.47 -31.63
N ILE A 32 41.07 -34.69 -31.33
CA ILE A 32 39.86 -35.15 -30.61
C ILE A 32 39.10 -36.19 -31.45
N VAL A 33 38.95 -35.96 -32.74
CA VAL A 33 38.26 -36.89 -33.65
C VAL A 33 39.02 -38.20 -33.77
N LYS A 34 40.37 -38.16 -33.85
CA LYS A 34 41.25 -39.35 -33.91
C LYS A 34 41.26 -40.15 -32.59
N ALA A 35 41.04 -39.48 -31.45
CA ALA A 35 40.97 -40.13 -30.13
C ALA A 35 39.64 -40.87 -29.85
N GLY A 36 38.74 -41.01 -30.82
CA GLY A 36 37.53 -41.79 -30.70
C GLY A 36 36.43 -41.20 -29.82
N GLY A 37 36.46 -39.90 -29.55
CA GLY A 37 35.32 -39.17 -29.02
C GLY A 37 34.87 -39.45 -27.58
N VAL A 38 35.65 -40.11 -26.72
CA VAL A 38 35.24 -40.59 -25.39
C VAL A 38 35.88 -39.82 -24.22
N GLN A 39 36.52 -38.69 -24.46
CA GLN A 39 36.93 -37.82 -23.36
C GLN A 39 36.20 -36.48 -23.45
N SER A 40 35.56 -36.10 -22.35
CA SER A 40 34.86 -34.83 -22.20
C SER A 40 35.83 -33.63 -22.13
N SER A 41 36.61 -33.41 -23.19
CA SER A 41 37.38 -32.19 -23.36
C SER A 41 36.50 -31.16 -24.07
N SER A 42 35.97 -30.20 -23.32
CA SER A 42 35.26 -29.06 -23.90
C SER A 42 36.25 -28.16 -24.62
N LEU A 43 36.16 -28.10 -25.93
CA LEU A 43 36.93 -27.13 -26.73
C LEU A 43 36.34 -25.74 -26.52
N LYS A 44 37.04 -24.87 -25.82
CA LYS A 44 36.60 -23.47 -25.63
C LYS A 44 37.13 -22.63 -26.80
N VAL A 45 36.25 -22.31 -27.75
CA VAL A 45 36.56 -21.37 -28.83
C VAL A 45 36.16 -19.96 -28.36
N VAL A 46 37.13 -19.07 -28.21
CA VAL A 46 36.94 -17.68 -27.88
C VAL A 46 36.95 -16.86 -29.17
N VAL A 47 35.80 -16.36 -29.57
CA VAL A 47 35.67 -15.47 -30.72
C VAL A 47 35.86 -14.05 -30.24
N LYS A 48 36.94 -13.37 -30.64
CA LYS A 48 37.15 -11.94 -30.38
C LYS A 48 36.62 -11.15 -31.59
N THR A 49 35.57 -10.35 -31.38
CA THR A 49 35.12 -9.35 -32.36
C THR A 49 35.75 -8.00 -32.05
N VAL A 50 36.10 -7.25 -33.08
CA VAL A 50 36.88 -6.00 -32.97
C VAL A 50 36.14 -4.86 -32.28
N ASP A 51 34.83 -4.91 -32.19
CA ASP A 51 34.06 -3.89 -31.49
C ASP A 51 33.76 -4.32 -30.05
N ALA A 52 34.40 -3.63 -29.11
CA ALA A 52 33.95 -3.65 -27.72
C ALA A 52 32.48 -3.21 -27.70
N MET A 53 31.61 -4.13 -27.31
CA MET A 53 30.19 -3.82 -27.12
C MET A 53 30.05 -2.74 -26.04
N SER A 54 29.92 -1.47 -26.46
CA SER A 54 29.49 -0.41 -25.57
C SER A 54 27.97 -0.44 -25.48
N VAL A 55 27.47 -0.43 -24.24
CA VAL A 55 26.02 -0.42 -23.93
C VAL A 55 25.33 0.86 -24.42
N ALA A 56 26.02 1.77 -25.06
CA ALA A 56 25.58 3.09 -25.46
C ALA A 56 25.53 3.34 -26.98
N SER A 57 25.58 2.32 -27.86
CA SER A 57 25.43 2.59 -29.29
C SER A 57 23.96 2.59 -29.68
N THR A 58 23.46 3.75 -30.06
CA THR A 58 22.24 3.91 -30.85
C THR A 58 22.31 3.01 -32.09
N ILE A 59 21.35 2.11 -32.21
CA ILE A 59 21.24 1.18 -33.34
C ILE A 59 21.03 2.00 -34.62
N ALA A 60 22.05 2.12 -35.43
CA ALA A 60 21.88 2.64 -36.80
C ALA A 60 21.18 1.55 -37.65
N ALA A 61 20.15 1.96 -38.41
CA ALA A 61 19.38 1.07 -39.25
C ALA A 61 20.32 0.32 -40.21
N GLY A 62 20.47 -1.02 -40.02
CA GLY A 62 21.23 -1.89 -40.91
C GLY A 62 22.35 -2.72 -40.23
N SER A 63 22.64 -2.58 -38.96
CA SER A 63 23.61 -3.44 -38.28
C SER A 63 22.88 -4.60 -37.56
N THR A 64 23.23 -5.84 -37.92
CA THR A 64 22.75 -7.03 -37.25
C THR A 64 23.54 -7.18 -35.93
N GLN A 65 23.11 -6.49 -34.88
CA GLN A 65 23.64 -6.73 -33.54
C GLN A 65 22.99 -7.99 -32.96
N VAL A 66 23.77 -9.02 -32.72
CA VAL A 66 23.34 -10.14 -31.89
C VAL A 66 23.51 -9.69 -30.42
N SER A 67 22.49 -9.09 -29.86
CA SER A 67 22.48 -8.83 -28.43
C SER A 67 22.19 -10.15 -27.71
N ILE A 68 23.19 -10.71 -27.05
CA ILE A 68 22.97 -11.80 -26.09
C ILE A 68 22.34 -11.16 -24.87
N THR A 69 21.01 -11.08 -24.83
CA THR A 69 20.27 -10.64 -23.65
C THR A 69 20.20 -11.81 -22.67
N GLN A 70 21.01 -11.74 -21.64
CA GLN A 70 20.82 -12.64 -20.50
C GLN A 70 19.61 -12.13 -19.71
N ASN A 71 18.52 -12.90 -19.70
CA ASN A 71 17.40 -12.62 -18.83
C ASN A 71 17.81 -12.87 -17.38
N THR A 72 17.94 -11.81 -16.59
CA THR A 72 18.35 -11.91 -15.17
C THR A 72 17.22 -12.48 -14.29
N GLY A 73 16.03 -12.69 -14.85
CA GLY A 73 14.86 -13.13 -14.09
C GLY A 73 14.31 -12.08 -13.10
N ILE A 74 14.90 -10.89 -13.07
CA ILE A 74 14.48 -9.81 -12.17
C ILE A 74 13.38 -9.01 -12.85
N ILE A 75 12.17 -9.07 -12.29
CA ILE A 75 11.05 -8.21 -12.67
C ILE A 75 11.05 -7.02 -11.71
N SER A 76 11.28 -5.80 -12.23
CA SER A 76 11.18 -4.59 -11.42
C SER A 76 9.72 -4.16 -11.32
N PRO A 77 9.08 -4.26 -10.14
CA PRO A 77 7.69 -3.85 -9.96
C PRO A 77 7.55 -2.33 -9.95
N ILE A 78 6.43 -1.82 -10.43
CA ILE A 78 6.04 -0.43 -10.23
C ILE A 78 5.83 -0.21 -8.72
N ARG A 79 6.49 0.82 -8.16
CA ARG A 79 6.33 1.17 -6.74
C ARG A 79 4.89 1.60 -6.48
N LYS A 80 4.35 1.14 -5.36
CA LYS A 80 2.99 1.43 -4.91
C LYS A 80 3.05 1.87 -3.45
N ARG A 81 2.02 2.64 -3.01
CA ARG A 81 1.91 3.08 -1.61
C ARG A 81 1.90 1.91 -0.64
N GLU A 82 2.39 2.13 0.55
CA GLU A 82 2.24 1.20 1.65
C GLU A 82 0.80 1.22 2.18
N LEU A 83 0.36 0.09 2.71
CA LEU A 83 -0.97 -0.07 3.30
C LEU A 83 -0.82 0.10 4.80
N THR A 84 -1.44 1.14 5.35
CA THR A 84 -1.27 1.51 6.76
C THR A 84 -2.55 1.40 7.58
N TYR A 85 -3.71 1.38 6.92
CA TYR A 85 -5.00 1.48 7.57
C TYR A 85 -5.32 0.30 8.50
N LEU A 86 -5.25 -0.93 7.97
CA LEU A 86 -5.64 -2.14 8.72
C LEU A 86 -4.78 -2.41 9.97
N ALA A 87 -3.60 -1.81 10.05
CA ALA A 87 -2.74 -1.92 11.22
C ALA A 87 -3.18 -1.03 12.39
N GLN A 88 -4.10 -0.09 12.17
CA GLN A 88 -4.54 0.88 13.17
C GLN A 88 -5.97 0.65 13.69
N VAL A 89 -6.70 -0.24 13.05
CA VAL A 89 -8.12 -0.52 13.35
C VAL A 89 -8.29 -1.93 13.89
N SER A 90 -9.43 -2.19 14.55
CA SER A 90 -9.78 -3.53 15.03
C SER A 90 -10.15 -4.42 13.85
N VAL A 91 -9.41 -5.53 13.66
CA VAL A 91 -9.68 -6.49 12.58
C VAL A 91 -10.15 -7.81 13.17
N GLY A 92 -11.28 -8.31 12.69
CA GLY A 92 -11.87 -9.58 13.12
C GLY A 92 -12.39 -10.40 11.93
N ASN A 93 -12.91 -11.59 12.23
CA ASN A 93 -13.51 -12.48 11.24
C ASN A 93 -15.02 -12.64 11.49
N ILE A 94 -15.79 -12.80 10.41
CA ILE A 94 -17.22 -13.03 10.46
C ILE A 94 -17.62 -14.22 9.55
N GLY A 95 -18.51 -15.10 10.05
CA GLY A 95 -19.02 -16.24 9.27
C GLY A 95 -20.28 -15.94 8.47
N THR A 96 -20.97 -14.82 8.75
CA THR A 96 -22.28 -14.47 8.17
C THR A 96 -22.17 -13.44 7.05
N ASN A 97 -23.27 -13.22 6.31
CA ASN A 97 -23.35 -12.20 5.26
C ASN A 97 -23.62 -10.78 5.78
N ARG A 98 -23.89 -10.64 7.08
CA ARG A 98 -24.17 -9.36 7.74
C ARG A 98 -23.46 -9.34 9.09
N ALA A 99 -22.89 -8.19 9.42
CA ALA A 99 -22.54 -7.84 10.78
C ALA A 99 -23.78 -7.27 11.47
N MET A 100 -23.97 -7.65 12.71
CA MET A 100 -25.06 -7.18 13.57
C MET A 100 -24.47 -6.79 14.91
N TRP A 101 -24.89 -5.64 15.43
CA TRP A 101 -24.53 -5.17 16.76
C TRP A 101 -25.70 -4.45 17.39
N ILE A 102 -25.64 -4.27 18.70
CA ILE A 102 -26.69 -3.60 19.47
C ILE A 102 -26.10 -2.28 19.95
N GLU A 103 -26.86 -1.20 19.73
CA GLU A 103 -26.53 0.14 20.22
C GLU A 103 -27.52 0.54 21.31
N GLU A 104 -27.00 1.14 22.34
CA GLU A 104 -27.78 1.85 23.34
C GLU A 104 -28.17 3.23 22.77
N THR A 105 -29.43 3.57 22.82
CA THR A 105 -29.94 4.79 22.16
C THR A 105 -30.40 5.84 23.12
N ASP A 106 -30.87 5.46 24.30
CA ASP A 106 -31.42 6.41 25.28
C ASP A 106 -31.30 5.85 26.70
N GLU A 107 -30.93 6.72 27.62
CA GLU A 107 -31.01 6.47 29.07
C GLU A 107 -32.06 7.40 29.68
N GLU A 108 -33.17 6.84 30.16
CA GLU A 108 -34.20 7.57 30.84
C GLU A 108 -34.04 7.45 32.36
N GLY A 109 -34.00 8.58 33.05
CA GLY A 109 -33.80 8.66 34.49
C GLY A 109 -32.37 9.05 34.90
N THR A 110 -32.26 9.80 35.99
CA THR A 110 -30.98 10.21 36.56
C THR A 110 -30.89 9.75 38.01
N PRO A 111 -29.80 9.05 38.41
CA PRO A 111 -29.57 8.73 39.83
C PRO A 111 -29.43 10.00 40.65
N VAL A 112 -30.16 10.07 41.76
CA VAL A 112 -30.18 11.23 42.67
C VAL A 112 -29.85 10.81 44.08
N MET A 113 -29.26 11.71 44.85
CA MET A 113 -29.06 11.51 46.28
C MET A 113 -30.41 11.69 46.99
N LEU A 114 -30.82 10.65 47.75
CA LEU A 114 -32.13 10.59 48.39
C LEU A 114 -31.98 10.61 49.89
N ALA A 115 -32.95 11.25 50.56
CA ALA A 115 -33.11 11.12 52.02
C ALA A 115 -33.63 9.72 52.39
N GLU A 116 -33.43 9.34 53.64
CA GLU A 116 -33.95 8.08 54.17
C GLU A 116 -35.50 7.98 53.99
N GLY A 117 -35.95 6.87 53.38
CA GLY A 117 -37.37 6.64 53.11
C GLY A 117 -37.92 7.28 51.82
N ALA A 118 -37.14 8.04 51.06
CA ALA A 118 -37.58 8.60 49.77
C ALA A 118 -37.67 7.56 48.65
N ALA A 119 -38.57 7.77 47.68
CA ALA A 119 -38.72 6.88 46.52
C ALA A 119 -37.50 6.98 45.61
N LYS A 120 -36.96 5.82 45.15
CA LYS A 120 -35.84 5.73 44.23
C LYS A 120 -36.28 6.08 42.80
N THR A 121 -35.44 6.77 42.05
CA THR A 121 -35.62 6.98 40.61
C THR A 121 -35.39 5.67 39.84
N GLN A 122 -36.25 5.42 38.87
CA GLN A 122 -36.07 4.32 37.92
C GLN A 122 -35.14 4.77 36.80
N LEU A 123 -34.21 3.91 36.43
CA LEU A 123 -33.40 4.05 35.22
C LEU A 123 -33.94 3.07 34.19
N ASP A 124 -34.19 3.52 32.99
CA ASP A 124 -34.57 2.70 31.83
C ASP A 124 -33.56 2.92 30.71
N VAL A 125 -33.23 1.85 29.95
CA VAL A 125 -32.22 1.89 28.88
C VAL A 125 -32.81 1.24 27.63
N GLN A 126 -32.74 1.94 26.50
CA GLN A 126 -33.25 1.47 25.23
C GLN A 126 -32.12 0.98 24.33
N TYR A 127 -32.37 -0.12 23.64
CA TYR A 127 -31.42 -0.75 22.73
C TYR A 127 -31.99 -0.87 21.33
N VAL A 128 -31.17 -0.58 20.31
CA VAL A 128 -31.54 -0.74 18.90
C VAL A 128 -30.52 -1.65 18.20
N GLU A 129 -31.04 -2.58 17.42
CA GLU A 129 -30.24 -3.47 16.58
C GLU A 129 -29.82 -2.74 15.30
N GLN A 130 -28.51 -2.74 15.02
CA GLN A 130 -27.93 -2.25 13.80
C GLN A 130 -27.37 -3.39 12.96
N THR A 131 -27.53 -3.31 11.65
CA THR A 131 -27.02 -4.33 10.73
C THR A 131 -26.31 -3.72 9.53
N MET A 132 -25.21 -4.35 9.10
CA MET A 132 -24.51 -3.96 7.89
C MET A 132 -24.13 -5.17 7.04
N ALA A 133 -24.39 -5.09 5.73
CA ALA A 133 -24.09 -6.16 4.79
C ALA A 133 -22.60 -6.23 4.45
N VAL A 134 -22.07 -7.45 4.37
CA VAL A 134 -20.70 -7.72 3.89
C VAL A 134 -20.63 -7.42 2.39
N LYS A 135 -19.65 -6.60 1.98
CA LYS A 135 -19.39 -6.25 0.60
C LYS A 135 -18.29 -7.09 0.01
N LYS A 136 -18.28 -7.21 -1.32
CA LYS A 136 -17.31 -8.00 -2.08
C LYS A 136 -16.45 -7.10 -2.95
N ILE A 137 -15.13 -7.27 -2.88
CA ILE A 137 -14.19 -6.73 -3.86
C ILE A 137 -13.60 -7.90 -4.65
N ALA A 138 -13.54 -7.76 -5.97
CA ALA A 138 -13.00 -8.80 -6.85
C ALA A 138 -12.19 -8.18 -7.98
N VAL A 139 -11.18 -8.92 -8.44
CA VAL A 139 -10.38 -8.60 -9.62
C VAL A 139 -10.00 -9.89 -10.34
N TYR A 140 -9.95 -9.85 -11.65
CA TYR A 140 -9.46 -10.98 -12.42
C TYR A 140 -8.37 -10.56 -13.41
N GLY A 141 -7.53 -11.52 -13.79
CA GLY A 141 -6.52 -11.35 -14.82
C GLY A 141 -6.46 -12.61 -15.71
N LYS A 142 -6.22 -12.42 -17.01
CA LYS A 142 -6.07 -13.52 -17.97
C LYS A 142 -4.61 -13.68 -18.36
N VAL A 143 -4.14 -14.94 -18.41
CA VAL A 143 -2.77 -15.30 -18.77
C VAL A 143 -2.82 -16.46 -19.76
N THR A 144 -1.97 -16.45 -20.79
CA THR A 144 -1.87 -17.58 -21.73
C THR A 144 -1.15 -18.75 -21.10
N THR A 145 -1.54 -19.97 -21.47
CA THR A 145 -0.89 -21.21 -20.99
C THR A 145 0.57 -21.31 -21.44
N GLU A 146 0.88 -20.78 -22.61
CA GLU A 146 2.25 -20.72 -23.15
C GLU A 146 3.15 -19.86 -22.25
N LEU A 147 2.69 -18.63 -21.92
CA LEU A 147 3.43 -17.72 -21.03
C LEU A 147 3.63 -18.30 -19.62
N MET A 148 2.65 -19.08 -19.14
CA MET A 148 2.76 -19.79 -17.86
C MET A 148 3.80 -20.91 -17.87
N ALA A 149 3.99 -21.57 -19.02
CA ALA A 149 4.98 -22.63 -19.21
C ALA A 149 6.39 -22.04 -19.37
N ASP A 150 6.51 -20.97 -20.13
CA ASP A 150 7.80 -20.34 -20.44
C ASP A 150 8.42 -19.61 -19.26
N ILE A 151 7.58 -18.94 -18.43
CA ILE A 151 8.05 -18.11 -17.32
C ILE A 151 7.23 -18.41 -16.04
N PRO A 152 7.53 -19.48 -15.31
CA PRO A 152 6.80 -19.84 -14.08
C PRO A 152 6.79 -18.75 -13.00
N GLN A 153 7.87 -17.97 -12.90
CA GLN A 153 7.98 -16.84 -11.94
C GLN A 153 6.97 -15.73 -12.22
N LEU A 154 6.53 -15.58 -13.47
CA LEU A 154 5.58 -14.55 -13.86
C LEU A 154 4.20 -14.75 -13.24
N ILE A 155 3.79 -15.99 -13.00
CA ILE A 155 2.50 -16.30 -12.36
C ILE A 155 2.46 -15.70 -10.96
N SER A 156 3.48 -15.97 -10.15
CA SER A 156 3.59 -15.42 -8.79
C SER A 156 3.64 -13.89 -8.79
N TYR A 157 4.36 -13.32 -9.75
CA TYR A 157 4.42 -11.85 -9.91
C TYR A 157 3.04 -11.26 -10.26
N ILE A 158 2.29 -11.87 -11.19
CA ILE A 158 0.95 -11.42 -11.58
C ILE A 158 -0.01 -11.54 -10.40
N GLN A 159 0.01 -12.66 -9.68
CA GLN A 159 -0.83 -12.85 -8.49
C GLN A 159 -0.55 -11.78 -7.43
N ASN A 160 0.70 -11.55 -7.08
CA ASN A 160 1.10 -10.52 -6.11
C ASN A 160 0.72 -9.11 -6.58
N ASN A 161 0.83 -8.82 -7.88
CA ASN A 161 0.43 -7.53 -8.43
C ASN A 161 -1.09 -7.32 -8.39
N LEU A 162 -1.88 -8.34 -8.70
CA LEU A 162 -3.34 -8.29 -8.62
C LEU A 162 -3.78 -8.12 -7.16
N MET A 163 -3.21 -8.89 -6.23
CA MET A 163 -3.46 -8.74 -4.78
C MET A 163 -3.18 -7.33 -4.32
N ARG A 164 -2.00 -6.81 -4.62
CA ARG A 164 -1.59 -5.46 -4.21
C ARG A 164 -2.48 -4.36 -4.80
N ARG A 165 -2.93 -4.50 -6.05
CA ARG A 165 -3.89 -3.57 -6.66
C ARG A 165 -5.24 -3.60 -5.97
N MET A 166 -5.74 -4.80 -5.67
CA MET A 166 -7.00 -4.97 -4.95
C MET A 166 -6.92 -4.36 -3.54
N ASP A 167 -5.83 -4.58 -2.81
CA ASP A 167 -5.63 -4.04 -1.46
C ASP A 167 -5.55 -2.51 -1.46
N ILE A 168 -4.95 -1.88 -2.48
CA ILE A 168 -4.92 -0.42 -2.62
C ILE A 168 -6.34 0.15 -2.83
N VAL A 169 -7.15 -0.50 -3.67
CA VAL A 169 -8.54 -0.07 -3.88
C VAL A 169 -9.38 -0.32 -2.63
N LEU A 170 -9.16 -1.45 -1.96
CA LEU A 170 -9.81 -1.77 -0.71
C LEU A 170 -9.50 -0.71 0.37
N GLU A 171 -8.24 -0.37 0.56
CA GLU A 171 -7.85 0.67 1.52
C GLU A 171 -8.48 2.04 1.17
N SER A 172 -8.53 2.41 -0.12
CA SER A 172 -9.27 3.61 -0.55
C SER A 172 -10.75 3.56 -0.17
N GLN A 173 -11.41 2.41 -0.31
CA GLN A 173 -12.81 2.24 0.08
C GLN A 173 -13.00 2.29 1.60
N LEU A 174 -12.05 1.74 2.37
CA LEU A 174 -12.06 1.81 3.83
C LEU A 174 -11.87 3.25 4.34
N PHE A 175 -11.11 4.10 3.63
CA PHE A 175 -10.98 5.51 3.97
C PHE A 175 -12.18 6.35 3.52
N SER A 176 -12.47 6.38 2.20
CA SER A 176 -13.38 7.35 1.58
C SER A 176 -14.62 6.74 0.92
N GLY A 177 -14.92 5.46 1.21
CA GLY A 177 -16.13 4.82 0.70
C GLY A 177 -17.39 5.53 1.13
N ASN A 178 -18.32 5.75 0.19
CA ASN A 178 -19.57 6.50 0.45
C ASN A 178 -20.72 5.67 1.04
N GLY A 179 -20.53 4.35 1.19
CA GLY A 179 -21.57 3.44 1.72
C GLY A 179 -22.77 3.20 0.81
N VAL A 180 -22.80 3.76 -0.40
CA VAL A 180 -23.94 3.65 -1.32
C VAL A 180 -23.75 2.47 -2.27
N GLY A 181 -24.81 1.70 -2.50
CA GLY A 181 -24.79 0.52 -3.38
C GLY A 181 -23.82 -0.55 -2.89
N ASP A 182 -22.83 -0.90 -3.70
CA ASP A 182 -21.83 -1.92 -3.39
C ASP A 182 -20.56 -1.36 -2.72
N ASN A 183 -20.46 -0.05 -2.52
CA ASN A 183 -19.34 0.58 -1.84
C ASN A 183 -19.36 0.30 -0.34
N LEU A 184 -18.17 0.24 0.26
CA LEU A 184 -18.03 0.24 1.71
C LEU A 184 -18.36 1.63 2.27
N LYS A 185 -18.78 1.67 3.52
CA LYS A 185 -18.88 2.94 4.26
C LYS A 185 -17.49 3.21 4.87
N GLY A 186 -16.82 4.23 4.38
CA GLY A 186 -15.45 4.60 4.73
C GLY A 186 -15.35 5.39 6.04
N LEU A 187 -14.12 5.50 6.55
CA LEU A 187 -13.80 6.20 7.78
C LEU A 187 -14.27 7.66 7.74
N GLU A 188 -14.00 8.38 6.64
CA GLU A 188 -14.44 9.77 6.43
C GLU A 188 -15.97 9.93 6.48
N THR A 189 -16.71 8.89 6.06
CA THR A 189 -18.20 8.91 6.09
C THR A 189 -18.77 8.68 7.50
N TYR A 190 -18.00 8.06 8.41
CA TYR A 190 -18.35 7.93 9.82
C TYR A 190 -17.89 9.11 10.66
N ALA A 191 -16.80 9.77 10.24
CA ALA A 191 -16.17 10.82 11.00
C ALA A 191 -17.09 12.01 11.25
N THR A 192 -16.93 12.60 12.43
CA THR A 192 -17.55 13.87 12.80
C THR A 192 -16.62 15.01 12.37
N ALA A 193 -17.16 16.05 11.78
CA ALA A 193 -16.37 17.21 11.35
C ALA A 193 -15.66 17.87 12.54
N PHE A 194 -14.44 18.36 12.29
CA PHE A 194 -13.66 19.09 13.27
C PHE A 194 -14.47 20.29 13.82
N ALA A 195 -14.45 20.42 15.12
CA ALA A 195 -15.04 21.56 15.84
C ALA A 195 -14.02 22.09 16.86
N ALA A 196 -13.67 23.36 16.76
CA ALA A 196 -12.70 24.00 17.66
C ALA A 196 -13.16 24.04 19.14
N GLY A 197 -14.46 23.94 19.39
CA GLY A 197 -15.03 23.87 20.74
C GLY A 197 -14.57 25.02 21.64
N ALA A 198 -14.03 24.68 22.81
CA ALA A 198 -13.52 25.67 23.78
C ALA A 198 -12.27 26.42 23.29
N LEU A 199 -11.59 25.94 22.25
CA LEU A 199 -10.40 26.57 21.69
C LEU A 199 -10.72 27.52 20.53
N ALA A 200 -11.99 27.69 20.16
CA ALA A 200 -12.40 28.61 19.10
C ALA A 200 -11.98 30.04 19.40
N ASN A 201 -11.29 30.70 18.45
CA ASN A 201 -10.82 32.09 18.54
C ASN A 201 -9.95 32.38 19.78
N THR A 202 -9.13 31.41 20.23
CA THR A 202 -8.31 31.59 21.45
C THR A 202 -6.82 31.64 21.17
N ILE A 203 -6.36 31.15 20.01
CA ILE A 203 -4.94 30.99 19.69
C ILE A 203 -4.47 32.14 18.77
N THR A 204 -3.46 32.90 19.19
CA THR A 204 -2.96 34.03 18.41
C THR A 204 -2.21 33.63 17.14
N PHE A 205 -1.49 32.50 17.15
CA PHE A 205 -0.69 31.98 16.04
C PHE A 205 -0.92 30.48 15.86
N ALA A 206 -2.12 30.12 15.38
CA ALA A 206 -2.49 28.71 15.20
C ALA A 206 -1.63 28.03 14.11
N ASN A 207 -1.11 26.87 14.43
CA ASN A 207 -0.34 26.02 13.53
C ASN A 207 -0.95 24.62 13.43
N GLU A 208 -0.38 23.73 12.63
CA GLU A 208 -0.89 22.37 12.42
C GLU A 208 -0.82 21.52 13.71
N LEU A 209 0.14 21.75 14.59
CA LEU A 209 0.25 21.04 15.86
C LEU A 209 -0.89 21.43 16.83
N ASP A 210 -1.30 22.70 16.82
CA ASP A 210 -2.42 23.18 17.62
C ASP A 210 -3.74 22.56 17.15
N VAL A 211 -3.91 22.33 15.84
CA VAL A 211 -5.06 21.62 15.30
C VAL A 211 -5.09 20.18 15.79
N ILE A 212 -3.95 19.47 15.80
CA ILE A 212 -3.87 18.09 16.28
C ILE A 212 -4.23 18.04 17.78
N GLU A 213 -3.75 18.99 18.59
CA GLU A 213 -4.11 19.08 20.00
C GLU A 213 -5.62 19.36 20.18
N ALA A 214 -6.21 20.21 19.34
CA ALA A 214 -7.65 20.50 19.38
C ALA A 214 -8.49 19.26 18.99
N VAL A 215 -8.05 18.47 18.01
CA VAL A 215 -8.68 17.17 17.67
C VAL A 215 -8.59 16.21 18.86
N ALA A 216 -7.43 16.11 19.51
CA ALA A 216 -7.28 15.27 20.69
C ALA A 216 -8.22 15.72 21.82
N LEU A 217 -8.38 17.03 22.01
CA LEU A 217 -9.32 17.58 22.99
C LEU A 217 -10.79 17.22 22.62
N GLN A 218 -11.16 17.34 21.36
CA GLN A 218 -12.50 16.99 20.88
C GLN A 218 -12.84 15.52 21.18
N VAL A 219 -11.91 14.60 20.88
CA VAL A 219 -12.05 13.15 21.17
C VAL A 219 -12.13 12.90 22.68
N LYS A 220 -11.25 13.51 23.48
CA LYS A 220 -11.28 13.37 24.96
C LYS A 220 -12.58 13.91 25.57
N THR A 221 -13.13 14.99 25.01
CA THR A 221 -14.41 15.54 25.46
C THR A 221 -15.58 14.60 25.15
N ALA A 222 -15.46 13.81 24.09
CA ALA A 222 -16.39 12.73 23.75
C ALA A 222 -16.08 11.40 24.48
N PHE A 223 -15.22 11.44 25.52
CA PHE A 223 -14.82 10.30 26.36
C PHE A 223 -13.99 9.22 25.64
N GLY A 224 -13.39 9.53 24.46
CA GLY A 224 -12.50 8.65 23.73
C GLY A 224 -11.03 8.81 24.12
N ILE A 225 -10.21 7.86 23.66
CA ILE A 225 -8.75 7.87 23.82
C ILE A 225 -8.10 8.07 22.45
N PRO A 226 -7.66 9.31 22.12
CA PRO A 226 -7.05 9.57 20.82
C PRO A 226 -5.77 8.75 20.65
N ASN A 227 -5.69 7.94 19.60
CA ASN A 227 -4.58 7.01 19.37
C ASN A 227 -3.81 7.25 18.08
N ALA A 228 -4.48 7.60 16.98
CA ALA A 228 -3.80 7.83 15.70
C ALA A 228 -4.54 8.86 14.82
N MET A 229 -3.77 9.48 13.93
CA MET A 229 -4.26 10.40 12.90
C MET A 229 -3.56 10.13 11.58
N PHE A 230 -4.33 10.01 10.51
CA PHE A 230 -3.84 9.87 9.14
C PHE A 230 -3.70 11.23 8.50
N VAL A 231 -2.54 11.46 7.88
CA VAL A 231 -2.22 12.71 7.18
C VAL A 231 -1.51 12.41 5.86
N HIS A 232 -1.63 13.32 4.89
CA HIS A 232 -0.89 13.19 3.65
C HIS A 232 0.62 13.47 3.86
N PRO A 233 1.55 12.79 3.16
CA PRO A 233 2.99 13.02 3.31
C PRO A 233 3.43 14.48 3.11
N SER A 234 2.76 15.24 2.21
CA SER A 234 3.04 16.67 2.04
C SER A 234 2.66 17.50 3.28
N THR A 235 1.56 17.15 3.94
CA THR A 235 1.11 17.80 5.19
C THR A 235 2.06 17.45 6.33
N MET A 236 2.49 16.20 6.43
CA MET A 236 3.50 15.79 7.40
C MET A 236 4.83 16.53 7.20
N ALA A 237 5.24 16.72 5.95
CA ALA A 237 6.43 17.53 5.64
C ALA A 237 6.26 18.99 6.08
N ALA A 238 5.07 19.58 5.88
CA ALA A 238 4.77 20.94 6.34
C ALA A 238 4.84 21.02 7.87
N ILE A 239 4.28 20.06 8.61
CA ILE A 239 4.36 19.99 10.07
C ILE A 239 5.84 19.92 10.53
N LYS A 240 6.65 19.08 9.88
CA LYS A 240 8.10 18.96 10.19
C LYS A 240 8.91 20.23 9.86
N LEU A 241 8.39 21.12 9.05
CA LEU A 241 9.06 22.39 8.70
C LEU A 241 8.64 23.57 9.58
N ILE A 242 7.70 23.39 10.51
CA ILE A 242 7.31 24.45 11.48
C ILE A 242 8.51 24.79 12.37
N LYS A 243 8.81 26.08 12.48
CA LYS A 243 9.90 26.61 13.29
C LYS A 243 9.37 27.62 14.29
N ASP A 244 10.04 27.72 15.42
CA ASP A 244 9.81 28.75 16.40
C ASP A 244 10.40 30.13 15.95
N SER A 245 10.20 31.15 16.73
CA SER A 245 10.74 32.51 16.48
C SER A 245 12.27 32.55 16.42
N THR A 246 12.95 31.52 16.93
CA THR A 246 14.44 31.42 16.93
C THR A 246 14.96 30.56 15.77
N GLY A 247 14.05 30.04 14.90
CA GLY A 247 14.37 29.18 13.75
C GLY A 247 14.58 27.70 14.09
N ARG A 248 14.28 27.28 15.32
CA ARG A 248 14.34 25.87 15.72
C ARG A 248 13.10 25.12 15.24
N PRO A 249 13.23 23.88 14.73
CA PRO A 249 12.08 23.07 14.36
C PRO A 249 11.34 22.61 15.63
N VAL A 250 10.05 22.92 15.72
CA VAL A 250 9.19 22.62 16.87
C VAL A 250 8.86 21.13 16.97
N TRP A 251 8.72 20.43 15.85
CA TRP A 251 8.34 19.03 15.80
C TRP A 251 9.24 18.06 16.59
N LYS A 252 10.49 18.44 16.85
CA LYS A 252 11.46 17.58 17.56
C LYS A 252 11.04 17.25 18.98
N ASP A 253 10.23 18.08 19.60
CA ASP A 253 9.75 17.89 20.97
C ASP A 253 8.62 16.85 21.03
N TYR A 254 8.06 16.45 19.87
CA TYR A 254 6.97 15.49 19.73
C TYR A 254 7.38 14.14 19.11
N VAL A 255 8.69 13.93 18.90
CA VAL A 255 9.20 12.68 18.32
C VAL A 255 9.43 11.63 19.41
N THR A 256 8.85 10.47 19.21
CA THR A 256 9.10 9.29 20.07
C THR A 256 10.41 8.60 19.70
N ILE A 257 10.88 7.67 20.53
CA ILE A 257 12.16 6.96 20.38
C ILE A 257 12.23 6.19 19.05
N ASP A 258 11.08 5.72 18.55
CA ASP A 258 10.95 5.02 17.27
C ASP A 258 10.90 5.95 16.04
N GLY A 259 11.03 7.27 16.25
CA GLY A 259 11.02 8.27 15.20
C GLY A 259 9.63 8.66 14.69
N SER A 260 8.55 8.14 15.28
CA SER A 260 7.19 8.56 14.96
C SER A 260 6.85 9.88 15.63
N LEU A 261 6.06 10.71 14.95
CA LEU A 261 5.54 11.96 15.51
C LEU A 261 4.28 11.63 16.34
N ASN A 262 4.30 11.98 17.63
CA ASN A 262 3.18 11.78 18.55
C ASN A 262 2.82 13.12 19.20
N VAL A 263 1.59 13.57 19.01
CA VAL A 263 1.06 14.80 19.59
C VAL A 263 -0.16 14.45 20.44
N SER A 264 -0.12 14.76 21.70
CA SER A 264 -1.22 14.54 22.68
C SER A 264 -1.74 13.10 22.75
N GLY A 265 -0.87 12.10 22.48
CA GLY A 265 -1.22 10.69 22.47
C GLY A 265 -1.59 10.16 21.07
N MET A 266 -1.79 11.03 20.08
CA MET A 266 -2.05 10.63 18.70
C MET A 266 -0.76 10.45 17.92
N ARG A 267 -0.59 9.25 17.36
CA ARG A 267 0.48 8.93 16.42
C ARG A 267 0.09 9.40 15.02
N LEU A 268 0.93 10.21 14.40
CA LEU A 268 0.71 10.64 13.02
C LEU A 268 1.22 9.59 12.03
N ILE A 269 0.37 9.21 11.10
CA ILE A 269 0.62 8.16 10.09
C ILE A 269 0.52 8.78 8.70
N GLU A 270 1.60 8.64 7.94
CA GLU A 270 1.65 9.16 6.57
C GLU A 270 0.95 8.20 5.60
N THR A 271 -0.05 8.69 4.88
CA THR A 271 -0.71 7.93 3.80
C THR A 271 -1.16 8.84 2.67
N THR A 272 -1.01 8.36 1.44
CA THR A 272 -1.56 9.04 0.26
C THR A 272 -3.04 8.71 0.01
N ALA A 273 -3.69 7.96 0.91
CA ALA A 273 -5.12 7.71 0.84
C ALA A 273 -5.94 8.94 1.25
N VAL A 274 -5.40 9.76 2.17
CA VAL A 274 -6.00 11.03 2.60
C VAL A 274 -5.58 12.15 1.65
N THR A 275 -6.50 13.05 1.33
CA THR A 275 -6.22 14.22 0.48
C THR A 275 -5.20 15.15 1.16
N ALA A 276 -4.32 15.76 0.36
CA ALA A 276 -3.36 16.73 0.88
C ALA A 276 -4.08 17.93 1.56
N GLY A 277 -3.63 18.29 2.74
CA GLY A 277 -4.27 19.33 3.57
C GLY A 277 -5.34 18.82 4.52
N ASN A 278 -5.89 17.62 4.30
CA ASN A 278 -6.89 17.02 5.17
C ASN A 278 -6.24 16.09 6.21
N PHE A 279 -7.02 15.80 7.25
CA PHE A 279 -6.70 14.82 8.27
C PHE A 279 -7.94 14.01 8.65
N VAL A 280 -7.72 12.77 9.06
CA VAL A 280 -8.74 11.92 9.69
C VAL A 280 -8.07 11.17 10.84
N GLY A 281 -8.63 11.26 12.02
CA GLY A 281 -8.04 10.63 13.20
C GLY A 281 -8.93 10.69 14.43
N GLY A 282 -8.40 10.21 15.53
CA GLY A 282 -9.08 10.14 16.81
C GLY A 282 -8.84 8.81 17.50
N ASP A 283 -9.91 8.19 18.00
CA ASP A 283 -9.86 6.84 18.56
C ASP A 283 -10.20 5.81 17.47
N LEU A 284 -9.18 5.27 16.81
CA LEU A 284 -9.37 4.29 15.74
C LEU A 284 -9.67 2.87 16.26
N SER A 285 -9.59 2.64 17.57
CA SER A 285 -9.90 1.33 18.17
C SER A 285 -11.39 0.98 18.08
N VAL A 286 -12.25 2.00 17.93
CA VAL A 286 -13.72 1.83 17.78
C VAL A 286 -14.11 1.41 16.36
N VAL A 287 -13.19 1.48 15.41
CA VAL A 287 -13.41 1.07 14.02
C VAL A 287 -13.24 -0.44 13.88
N ASN A 288 -14.30 -1.12 13.49
CA ASN A 288 -14.31 -2.56 13.32
C ASN A 288 -14.33 -2.93 11.84
N VAL A 289 -13.33 -3.71 11.42
CA VAL A 289 -13.24 -4.31 10.08
C VAL A 289 -13.37 -5.82 10.22
N LEU A 290 -14.48 -6.40 9.74
CA LEU A 290 -14.70 -7.83 9.80
C LEU A 290 -14.53 -8.45 8.43
N MET A 291 -13.61 -9.41 8.34
CA MET A 291 -13.36 -10.19 7.11
C MET A 291 -14.21 -11.46 7.13
N ARG A 292 -14.98 -11.69 6.07
CA ARG A 292 -15.77 -12.93 5.93
C ARG A 292 -15.00 -14.04 5.24
N SER A 293 -14.29 -13.69 4.19
CA SER A 293 -13.36 -14.59 3.51
C SER A 293 -12.04 -13.85 3.31
N GLU A 294 -11.00 -14.50 3.69
CA GLU A 294 -9.67 -14.12 3.27
C GLU A 294 -9.55 -14.22 1.76
N LEU A 295 -8.42 -13.75 1.22
CA LEU A 295 -8.16 -13.75 -0.21
C LEU A 295 -8.34 -15.16 -0.82
N GLY A 296 -9.39 -15.33 -1.60
CA GLY A 296 -9.57 -16.51 -2.42
C GLY A 296 -8.96 -16.30 -3.80
N VAL A 297 -7.98 -17.15 -4.18
CA VAL A 297 -7.44 -17.19 -5.55
C VAL A 297 -8.02 -18.41 -6.24
N THR A 298 -8.81 -18.18 -7.27
CA THR A 298 -9.41 -19.25 -8.09
C THR A 298 -8.88 -19.17 -9.50
N ILE A 299 -8.41 -20.28 -10.05
CA ILE A 299 -7.96 -20.37 -11.44
C ILE A 299 -8.99 -21.19 -12.22
N GLY A 300 -9.50 -20.62 -13.31
CA GLY A 300 -10.54 -21.24 -14.13
C GLY A 300 -10.44 -20.82 -15.60
N LEU A 301 -11.47 -21.17 -16.33
CA LEU A 301 -11.68 -20.80 -17.73
C LEU A 301 -12.93 -19.93 -17.81
N ASP A 302 -12.90 -18.85 -18.58
CA ASP A 302 -13.99 -17.92 -18.77
C ASP A 302 -14.20 -17.61 -20.25
N GLY A 303 -15.44 -17.73 -20.73
CA GLY A 303 -15.79 -17.49 -22.12
C GLY A 303 -14.98 -18.33 -23.11
N ASN A 304 -14.21 -17.67 -23.97
CA ASN A 304 -13.40 -18.30 -25.01
C ASN A 304 -11.98 -18.69 -24.56
N ASP A 305 -11.70 -18.71 -23.27
CA ASP A 305 -10.35 -18.98 -22.74
C ASP A 305 -9.83 -20.35 -23.14
N PHE A 306 -10.72 -21.35 -23.20
CA PHE A 306 -10.37 -22.71 -23.63
C PHE A 306 -9.85 -22.77 -25.06
N THR A 307 -10.53 -22.08 -26.00
CA THR A 307 -10.16 -22.05 -27.43
C THR A 307 -8.96 -21.15 -27.70
N GLN A 308 -8.64 -20.22 -26.78
CA GLN A 308 -7.54 -19.26 -26.90
C GLN A 308 -6.33 -19.63 -26.03
N ASN A 309 -6.29 -20.82 -25.44
CA ASN A 309 -5.22 -21.27 -24.54
C ASN A 309 -4.93 -20.26 -23.42
N LYS A 310 -5.99 -19.71 -22.79
CA LYS A 310 -5.89 -18.77 -21.67
C LYS A 310 -6.42 -19.37 -20.38
N LYS A 311 -5.93 -18.89 -19.26
CA LYS A 311 -6.48 -19.13 -17.93
C LYS A 311 -6.83 -17.83 -17.25
N THR A 312 -7.99 -17.79 -16.62
CA THR A 312 -8.44 -16.64 -15.81
C THR A 312 -8.13 -16.91 -14.36
N MET A 313 -7.40 -15.99 -13.73
CA MET A 313 -7.17 -15.97 -12.29
C MET A 313 -8.12 -14.95 -11.66
N LEU A 314 -9.00 -15.40 -10.77
CA LEU A 314 -9.97 -14.59 -10.04
C LEU A 314 -9.51 -14.46 -8.58
N LEU A 315 -9.47 -13.23 -8.08
CA LEU A 315 -9.18 -12.91 -6.70
C LEU A 315 -10.39 -12.21 -6.09
N GLU A 316 -10.85 -12.69 -4.94
CA GLU A 316 -11.99 -12.12 -4.23
C GLU A 316 -11.70 -11.96 -2.74
N LYS A 317 -12.17 -10.85 -2.15
CA LYS A 317 -12.26 -10.63 -0.70
C LYS A 317 -13.67 -10.18 -0.34
N ARG A 318 -14.12 -10.57 0.86
CA ARG A 318 -15.41 -10.12 1.42
C ARG A 318 -15.19 -9.58 2.80
N LEU A 319 -15.67 -8.37 3.03
CA LEU A 319 -15.50 -7.69 4.31
C LEU A 319 -16.61 -6.67 4.54
N VAL A 320 -16.68 -6.18 5.77
CA VAL A 320 -17.51 -5.07 6.18
C VAL A 320 -16.73 -4.22 7.16
N GLN A 321 -16.92 -2.89 7.09
CA GLN A 321 -16.42 -1.95 8.08
C GLN A 321 -17.62 -1.28 8.74
N PHE A 322 -17.59 -1.16 10.06
CA PHE A 322 -18.60 -0.43 10.80
C PHE A 322 -18.01 0.26 12.03
N VAL A 323 -18.65 1.34 12.39
CA VAL A 323 -18.44 2.08 13.64
C VAL A 323 -19.82 2.21 14.27
N SER A 324 -19.92 1.97 15.59
CA SER A 324 -21.16 2.18 16.33
C SER A 324 -21.60 3.65 16.22
N GLY A 325 -22.91 3.90 16.16
CA GLY A 325 -23.46 5.26 16.13
C GLY A 325 -22.99 6.11 17.31
N ASN A 326 -22.84 5.50 18.48
CA ASN A 326 -22.38 6.14 19.71
C ASN A 326 -20.90 6.57 19.67
N ASP A 327 -20.10 5.90 18.82
CA ASP A 327 -18.65 6.10 18.75
C ASP A 327 -18.23 7.02 17.59
N THR A 328 -19.15 7.50 16.77
CA THR A 328 -18.85 8.36 15.60
C THR A 328 -18.18 9.67 15.99
N ALA A 329 -18.51 10.21 17.17
CA ALA A 329 -17.90 11.42 17.72
C ALA A 329 -16.42 11.26 18.09
N LEU A 330 -15.94 10.02 18.20
CA LEU A 330 -14.55 9.70 18.54
C LEU A 330 -13.61 9.74 17.33
N ILE A 331 -14.18 9.83 16.13
CA ILE A 331 -13.45 9.95 14.87
C ILE A 331 -13.70 11.33 14.31
N VAL A 332 -12.65 12.08 14.03
CA VAL A 332 -12.72 13.46 13.58
C VAL A 332 -12.04 13.60 12.23
N ASP A 333 -12.69 14.27 11.30
CA ASP A 333 -12.12 14.64 10.01
C ASP A 333 -12.12 16.15 9.82
N GLY A 334 -11.26 16.65 8.96
CA GLY A 334 -11.22 18.05 8.61
C GLY A 334 -10.08 18.43 7.69
N ASP A 335 -10.07 19.72 7.37
CA ASP A 335 -9.01 20.37 6.62
C ASP A 335 -8.17 21.25 7.58
N PHE A 336 -6.84 21.13 7.54
CA PHE A 336 -5.95 21.90 8.41
C PHE A 336 -6.07 23.41 8.24
N ALA A 337 -6.31 23.91 7.03
CA ALA A 337 -6.44 25.34 6.79
C ALA A 337 -7.70 25.92 7.45
N THR A 338 -8.82 25.23 7.27
CA THR A 338 -10.11 25.58 7.90
C THR A 338 -10.03 25.45 9.42
N ALA A 339 -9.44 24.37 9.91
CA ALA A 339 -9.28 24.12 11.33
C ALA A 339 -8.40 25.18 12.02
N LYS A 340 -7.28 25.57 11.40
CA LYS A 340 -6.44 26.67 11.91
C LYS A 340 -7.22 28.00 11.96
N ALA A 341 -7.98 28.31 10.92
CA ALA A 341 -8.80 29.52 10.90
C ALA A 341 -9.84 29.55 12.03
N ALA A 342 -10.42 28.40 12.39
CA ALA A 342 -11.37 28.30 13.50
C ALA A 342 -10.72 28.46 14.89
N LEU A 343 -9.45 28.17 15.03
CA LEU A 343 -8.69 28.33 16.28
C LEU A 343 -8.15 29.75 16.46
N LEU A 344 -7.91 30.47 15.35
CA LEU A 344 -7.21 31.74 15.34
C LEU A 344 -8.04 32.83 16.04
N LEU A 345 -7.39 33.57 16.93
CA LEU A 345 -7.97 34.77 17.55
C LEU A 345 -8.19 35.83 16.48
N VAL A 346 -9.44 36.22 16.28
CA VAL A 346 -9.86 37.26 15.31
C VAL A 346 -9.77 38.63 15.93
#